data_a26ddc8ce6959b2d1ef8b06d8e7c97c2
#
_entry.id   a26ddc8ce6959b2d1ef8b06d8e7c97c2
#
_cell.length_a   1.000
_cell.length_b   1.000
_cell.length_c   1.000
_cell.angle_alpha   90.00
_cell.angle_beta   90.00
_cell.angle_gamma   90.00
#
_symmetry.space_group_name_H-M   'P 1'
#
loop_
_entity.id
_entity.type
_entity.pdbx_description
1 polymer ?
#
loop_
_entity_poly.entity_id
_entity_poly.type
_entity_poly.pdbx_seq_one_letter_code
_entity_poly.pdbx_strand_id
1 'polypeptide(L)'
;MEEIAEIEEEELVDPNDLVDSFSIDDPVRMYLKEIGKVPLLSADEEIALATRMNAKNDAEARIKAAEESGETIPEEEMAALKKTIKDGEKAKQKLAEANLRLVVSIAKRYVGRGMLFLDLIQEGNLGLIKAVEKFDYTKGYKFSTYATWWIRQAIT
;
A
#
# COMPACT_ATOMS: atom_id res chain seq x y z
N MET A 1 10.89 -6.69 -18.08
CA MET A 1 9.71 -6.37 -17.27
C MET A 1 8.59 -5.95 -18.20
N GLU A 2 7.43 -6.54 -18.05
CA GLU A 2 6.27 -6.16 -18.85
C GLU A 2 5.90 -4.70 -18.59
N GLU A 3 5.40 -4.06 -19.63
CA GLU A 3 4.93 -2.68 -19.52
C GLU A 3 3.75 -2.62 -18.56
N ILE A 4 3.84 -1.77 -17.55
CA ILE A 4 2.79 -1.59 -16.55
C ILE A 4 1.85 -0.49 -17.03
N ALA A 5 0.58 -0.84 -17.27
CA ALA A 5 -0.42 0.14 -17.63
C ALA A 5 -0.77 0.98 -16.39
N GLU A 6 -0.49 2.27 -16.44
CA GLU A 6 -0.81 3.21 -15.39
C GLU A 6 -2.33 3.43 -15.33
N ILE A 7 -2.87 3.47 -14.11
CA ILE A 7 -4.27 3.85 -13.89
C ILE A 7 -4.28 5.32 -13.48
N GLU A 8 -4.88 6.15 -14.31
CA GLU A 8 -5.04 7.57 -14.03
C GLU A 8 -6.07 7.77 -12.90
N GLU A 9 -5.97 8.88 -12.18
CA GLU A 9 -6.90 9.18 -11.08
C GLU A 9 -8.36 9.17 -11.53
N GLU A 10 -8.64 9.70 -12.72
CA GLU A 10 -9.99 9.72 -13.29
C GLU A 10 -10.50 8.33 -13.67
N GLU A 11 -9.60 7.33 -13.81
CA GLU A 11 -9.98 5.94 -14.07
C GLU A 11 -10.26 5.16 -12.79
N LEU A 12 -9.90 5.72 -11.63
CA LEU A 12 -10.18 5.09 -10.36
C LEU A 12 -11.69 5.09 -10.10
N VAL A 13 -12.19 3.91 -9.75
CA VAL A 13 -13.60 3.76 -9.41
C VAL A 13 -13.88 4.45 -8.08
N ASP A 14 -14.97 5.20 -8.00
CA ASP A 14 -15.48 5.68 -6.73
C ASP A 14 -16.10 4.49 -6.01
N PRO A 15 -15.59 4.10 -4.83
CA PRO A 15 -16.17 2.97 -4.10
C PRO A 15 -17.65 3.13 -3.80
N ASN A 16 -18.14 4.35 -3.63
CA ASN A 16 -19.55 4.61 -3.38
C ASN A 16 -20.43 4.26 -4.59
N ASP A 17 -19.91 4.43 -5.81
CA ASP A 17 -20.64 4.07 -7.02
C ASP A 17 -20.78 2.55 -7.16
N LEU A 18 -19.79 1.79 -6.67
CA LEU A 18 -19.84 0.34 -6.70
C LEU A 18 -20.92 -0.24 -5.80
N VAL A 19 -21.24 0.46 -4.71
CA VAL A 19 -22.29 0.03 -3.78
C VAL A 19 -23.63 -0.12 -4.49
N ASP A 20 -23.89 0.75 -5.47
CA ASP A 20 -25.15 0.75 -6.22
C ASP A 20 -25.10 -0.11 -7.49
N SER A 21 -23.89 -0.45 -7.97
CA SER A 21 -23.71 -1.14 -9.25
C SER A 21 -23.77 -2.66 -9.16
N PHE A 22 -23.49 -3.23 -7.98
CA PHE A 22 -23.45 -4.66 -7.76
C PHE A 22 -24.43 -5.07 -6.66
N SER A 23 -24.95 -6.29 -6.80
CA SER A 23 -25.67 -6.94 -5.68
C SER A 23 -24.60 -7.37 -4.66
N ILE A 24 -24.28 -6.46 -3.75
CA ILE A 24 -23.14 -6.61 -2.84
C ILE A 24 -23.64 -6.89 -1.42
N ASP A 25 -22.97 -7.81 -0.72
CA ASP A 25 -23.20 -8.12 0.68
C ASP A 25 -22.97 -6.90 1.58
N ASP A 26 -23.64 -6.83 2.71
CA ASP A 26 -23.44 -5.74 3.66
C ASP A 26 -21.99 -5.55 4.11
N PRO A 27 -21.19 -6.61 4.40
CA PRO A 27 -19.78 -6.43 4.74
C PRO A 27 -18.95 -5.77 3.64
N VAL A 28 -19.17 -6.15 2.38
CA VAL A 28 -18.47 -5.53 1.25
C VAL A 28 -18.92 -4.08 1.08
N ARG A 29 -20.21 -3.83 1.26
CA ARG A 29 -20.77 -2.48 1.19
C ARG A 29 -20.14 -1.56 2.23
N MET A 30 -20.03 -2.05 3.48
CA MET A 30 -19.38 -1.30 4.56
C MET A 30 -17.93 -1.00 4.25
N TYR A 31 -17.20 -1.98 3.73
CA TYR A 31 -15.80 -1.82 3.34
C TYR A 31 -15.65 -0.73 2.28
N LEU A 32 -16.47 -0.77 1.22
CA LEU A 32 -16.42 0.21 0.15
C LEU A 32 -16.71 1.63 0.64
N LYS A 33 -17.65 1.77 1.57
CA LYS A 33 -17.94 3.08 2.18
C LYS A 33 -16.76 3.61 2.97
N GLU A 34 -16.08 2.76 3.72
CA GLU A 34 -14.92 3.17 4.52
C GLU A 34 -13.76 3.61 3.64
N ILE A 35 -13.40 2.84 2.61
CA ILE A 35 -12.29 3.22 1.73
C ILE A 35 -12.60 4.48 0.92
N GLY A 36 -13.88 4.73 0.63
CA GLY A 36 -14.30 5.94 -0.08
C GLY A 36 -14.08 7.22 0.69
N LYS A 37 -13.93 7.13 2.03
CA LYS A 37 -13.67 8.29 2.90
C LYS A 37 -12.21 8.70 2.92
N VAL A 38 -11.29 7.81 2.49
CA VAL A 38 -9.85 8.09 2.54
C VAL A 38 -9.48 8.91 1.31
N PRO A 39 -8.88 10.10 1.49
CA PRO A 39 -8.48 10.93 0.35
C PRO A 39 -7.30 10.32 -0.40
N LEU A 40 -7.23 10.62 -1.69
CA LEU A 40 -6.09 10.24 -2.53
C LEU A 40 -4.88 11.07 -2.12
N LEU A 41 -3.69 10.48 -2.26
CA LEU A 41 -2.43 11.17 -1.99
C LEU A 41 -1.88 11.82 -3.25
N SER A 42 -1.26 12.99 -3.07
CA SER A 42 -0.47 13.60 -4.14
C SER A 42 0.86 12.86 -4.29
N ALA A 43 1.56 13.10 -5.40
CA ALA A 43 2.89 12.54 -5.61
C ALA A 43 3.87 12.95 -4.51
N ASP A 44 3.81 14.21 -4.08
CA ASP A 44 4.68 14.71 -3.02
C ASP A 44 4.38 14.03 -1.67
N GLU A 45 3.11 13.80 -1.38
CA GLU A 45 2.70 13.08 -0.16
C GLU A 45 3.19 11.63 -0.18
N GLU A 46 3.13 10.97 -1.34
CA GLU A 46 3.64 9.61 -1.49
C GLU A 46 5.15 9.56 -1.25
N ILE A 47 5.90 10.52 -1.79
CA ILE A 47 7.35 10.62 -1.59
C ILE A 47 7.67 10.86 -0.12
N ALA A 48 6.93 11.74 0.54
CA ALA A 48 7.12 12.01 1.96
C ALA A 48 6.93 10.75 2.81
N LEU A 49 5.89 9.98 2.52
CA LEU A 49 5.64 8.72 3.23
C LEU A 49 6.74 7.69 2.94
N ALA A 50 7.15 7.57 1.68
CA ALA A 50 8.21 6.63 1.30
C ALA A 50 9.55 6.99 1.95
N THR A 51 9.83 8.27 2.10
CA THR A 51 11.05 8.75 2.78
C THR A 51 11.04 8.30 4.25
N ARG A 52 9.90 8.42 4.93
CA ARG A 52 9.76 7.96 6.31
C ARG A 52 9.91 6.45 6.43
N MET A 53 9.41 5.71 5.45
CA MET A 53 9.56 4.25 5.39
C MET A 53 11.03 3.83 5.19
N ASN A 54 11.78 4.56 4.36
CA ASN A 54 13.20 4.32 4.17
C ASN A 54 13.98 4.59 5.45
N ALA A 55 13.63 5.65 6.18
CA ALA A 55 14.26 5.95 7.48
C ALA A 55 14.03 4.80 8.47
N LYS A 56 12.85 4.19 8.46
CA LYS A 56 12.53 3.01 9.26
C LYS A 56 13.46 1.85 8.89
N ASN A 57 13.62 1.58 7.60
CA ASN A 57 14.48 0.49 7.13
C ASN A 57 15.93 0.71 7.55
N ASP A 58 16.43 1.93 7.46
CA ASP A 58 17.77 2.29 7.91
C ASP A 58 17.93 2.09 9.42
N ALA A 59 16.92 2.47 10.19
CA ALA A 59 16.93 2.30 11.64
C ALA A 59 16.95 0.81 12.02
N GLU A 60 16.17 -0.01 11.34
CA GLU A 60 16.15 -1.46 11.55
C GLU A 60 17.50 -2.09 11.17
N ALA A 61 18.11 -1.64 10.08
CA ALA A 61 19.41 -2.11 9.63
C ALA A 61 20.50 -1.77 10.65
N ARG A 62 20.42 -0.58 11.25
CA ARG A 62 21.37 -0.16 12.32
C ARG A 62 21.28 -1.08 13.54
N ILE A 63 20.07 -1.38 13.98
CA ILE A 63 19.85 -2.27 15.12
C ILE A 63 20.37 -3.68 14.82
N LYS A 64 20.04 -4.19 13.65
CA LYS A 64 20.48 -5.52 13.22
C LYS A 64 21.98 -5.63 13.14
N ALA A 65 22.66 -4.61 12.59
CA ALA A 65 24.12 -4.58 12.50
C ALA A 65 24.75 -4.60 13.88
N ALA A 66 24.17 -3.87 14.84
CA ALA A 66 24.68 -3.88 16.22
C ALA A 66 24.52 -5.25 16.87
N GLU A 67 23.39 -5.91 16.68
CA GLU A 67 23.14 -7.26 17.20
C GLU A 67 24.15 -8.27 16.64
N GLU A 68 24.40 -8.20 15.32
CA GLU A 68 25.31 -9.12 14.64
C GLU A 68 26.79 -8.91 15.07
N SER A 69 27.17 -7.66 15.36
CA SER A 69 28.54 -7.34 15.75
C SER A 69 28.78 -7.38 17.27
N GLY A 70 27.71 -7.54 18.06
CA GLY A 70 27.79 -7.50 19.51
C GLY A 70 27.95 -6.10 20.08
N GLU A 71 27.73 -5.06 19.24
CA GLU A 71 27.80 -3.68 19.69
C GLU A 71 26.57 -3.32 20.53
N THR A 72 26.79 -2.55 21.60
CA THR A 72 25.70 -2.01 22.41
C THR A 72 25.37 -0.61 21.95
N ILE A 73 24.12 -0.41 21.52
CA ILE A 73 23.66 0.91 21.10
C ILE A 73 23.31 1.73 22.35
N PRO A 74 23.80 2.99 22.46
CA PRO A 74 23.43 3.86 23.57
C PRO A 74 21.92 4.03 23.70
N GLU A 75 21.41 4.16 24.92
CA GLU A 75 19.97 4.28 25.18
C GLU A 75 19.30 5.39 24.41
N GLU A 76 19.93 6.56 24.31
CA GLU A 76 19.38 7.71 23.59
C GLU A 76 19.24 7.42 22.09
N GLU A 77 20.26 6.78 21.51
CA GLU A 77 20.22 6.38 20.11
C GLU A 77 19.17 5.32 19.88
N MET A 78 19.08 4.31 20.77
CA MET A 78 18.07 3.26 20.65
C MET A 78 16.66 3.83 20.72
N ALA A 79 16.39 4.79 21.61
CA ALA A 79 15.10 5.44 21.72
C ALA A 79 14.74 6.19 20.43
N ALA A 80 15.71 6.89 19.84
CA ALA A 80 15.52 7.59 18.57
C ALA A 80 15.23 6.62 17.42
N LEU A 81 15.97 5.50 17.36
CA LEU A 81 15.77 4.47 16.34
C LEU A 81 14.36 3.85 16.44
N LYS A 82 13.93 3.52 17.65
CA LYS A 82 12.58 2.96 17.88
C LYS A 82 11.48 3.93 17.48
N LYS A 83 11.68 5.21 17.74
CA LYS A 83 10.73 6.25 17.33
C LYS A 83 10.62 6.35 15.81
N THR A 84 11.77 6.29 15.13
CA THR A 84 11.84 6.30 13.67
C THR A 84 11.14 5.08 13.07
N ILE A 85 11.33 3.90 13.65
CA ILE A 85 10.68 2.67 13.21
C ILE A 85 9.16 2.79 13.35
N LYS A 86 8.69 3.27 14.49
CA LYS A 86 7.25 3.46 14.72
C LYS A 86 6.64 4.45 13.75
N ASP A 87 7.35 5.55 13.47
CA ASP A 87 6.91 6.55 12.50
C ASP A 87 6.82 5.96 11.10
N GLY A 88 7.81 5.15 10.71
CA GLY A 88 7.81 4.48 9.41
C GLY A 88 6.68 3.46 9.26
N GLU A 89 6.31 2.77 10.36
CA GLU A 89 5.17 1.86 10.36
C GLU A 89 3.86 2.62 10.11
N LYS A 90 3.71 3.79 10.70
CA LYS A 90 2.54 4.65 10.47
C LYS A 90 2.50 5.14 9.02
N ALA A 91 3.65 5.51 8.47
CA ALA A 91 3.74 5.94 7.07
C ALA A 91 3.35 4.81 6.12
N LYS A 92 3.83 3.60 6.38
CA LYS A 92 3.50 2.40 5.60
C LYS A 92 2.00 2.14 5.61
N GLN A 93 1.39 2.18 6.78
CA GLN A 93 -0.05 1.98 6.93
C GLN A 93 -0.83 3.05 6.15
N LYS A 94 -0.42 4.30 6.26
CA LYS A 94 -1.10 5.40 5.58
C LYS A 94 -1.00 5.28 4.05
N LEU A 95 0.17 4.89 3.54
CA LEU A 95 0.34 4.69 2.11
C LEU A 95 -0.56 3.54 1.61
N ALA A 96 -0.63 2.44 2.35
CA ALA A 96 -1.49 1.32 2.01
C ALA A 96 -2.98 1.72 2.02
N GLU A 97 -3.43 2.38 3.08
CA GLU A 97 -4.83 2.81 3.22
C GLU A 97 -5.27 3.74 2.09
N ALA A 98 -4.40 4.66 1.69
CA ALA A 98 -4.71 5.61 0.62
C ALA A 98 -4.81 4.94 -0.75
N ASN A 99 -4.33 3.69 -0.89
CA ASN A 99 -4.32 2.96 -2.15
C ASN A 99 -5.29 1.76 -2.17
N LEU A 100 -6.14 1.61 -1.16
CA LEU A 100 -7.16 0.56 -1.16
C LEU A 100 -8.16 0.75 -2.31
N ARG A 101 -8.44 1.99 -2.69
CA ARG A 101 -9.28 2.31 -3.83
C ARG A 101 -8.69 1.77 -5.13
N LEU A 102 -7.37 1.83 -5.27
CA LEU A 102 -6.67 1.26 -6.43
C LEU A 102 -6.90 -0.25 -6.52
N VAL A 103 -6.81 -0.96 -5.38
CA VAL A 103 -7.07 -2.39 -5.33
C VAL A 103 -8.48 -2.72 -5.82
N VAL A 104 -9.48 -1.98 -5.34
CA VAL A 104 -10.88 -2.17 -5.74
C VAL A 104 -11.05 -1.95 -7.24
N SER A 105 -10.43 -0.91 -7.78
CA SER A 105 -10.50 -0.57 -9.20
C SER A 105 -9.93 -1.69 -10.08
N ILE A 106 -8.86 -2.32 -9.64
CA ILE A 106 -8.24 -3.44 -10.36
C ILE A 106 -9.08 -4.71 -10.19
N ALA A 107 -9.48 -5.03 -8.95
CA ALA A 107 -10.26 -6.24 -8.63
C ALA A 107 -11.57 -6.28 -9.42
N LYS A 108 -12.21 -5.15 -9.60
CA LYS A 108 -13.46 -5.02 -10.36
C LYS A 108 -13.34 -5.62 -11.76
N ARG A 109 -12.18 -5.50 -12.41
CA ARG A 109 -11.95 -5.98 -13.77
C ARG A 109 -11.89 -7.51 -13.86
N TYR A 110 -11.75 -8.18 -12.72
CA TYR A 110 -11.64 -9.65 -12.65
C TYR A 110 -12.90 -10.32 -12.11
N VAL A 111 -13.95 -9.57 -11.84
CA VAL A 111 -15.25 -10.10 -11.40
C VAL A 111 -15.87 -10.94 -12.53
N GLY A 112 -16.49 -12.05 -12.18
CA GLY A 112 -17.12 -12.95 -13.13
C GLY A 112 -16.23 -14.06 -13.67
N ARG A 113 -15.04 -14.22 -13.10
CA ARG A 113 -14.05 -15.24 -13.51
C ARG A 113 -13.88 -16.37 -12.50
N GLY A 114 -14.85 -16.56 -11.61
CA GLY A 114 -14.86 -17.68 -10.66
C GLY A 114 -14.52 -17.34 -9.22
N MET A 115 -14.06 -16.12 -8.93
CA MET A 115 -13.78 -15.66 -7.56
C MET A 115 -14.78 -14.60 -7.14
N LEU A 116 -15.14 -14.60 -5.85
CA LEU A 116 -15.98 -13.57 -5.27
C LEU A 116 -15.22 -12.23 -5.23
N PHE A 117 -15.94 -11.14 -5.38
CA PHE A 117 -15.35 -9.79 -5.38
C PHE A 117 -14.52 -9.53 -4.11
N LEU A 118 -15.05 -9.90 -2.92
CA LEU A 118 -14.31 -9.72 -1.67
C LEU A 118 -12.99 -10.49 -1.66
N ASP A 119 -12.99 -11.71 -2.21
CA ASP A 119 -11.77 -12.52 -2.28
C ASP A 119 -10.74 -11.91 -3.22
N LEU A 120 -11.20 -11.32 -4.33
CA LEU A 120 -10.32 -10.58 -5.25
C LEU A 120 -9.69 -9.38 -4.55
N ILE A 121 -10.48 -8.65 -3.76
CA ILE A 121 -9.99 -7.50 -3.00
C ILE A 121 -8.94 -7.95 -1.98
N GLN A 122 -9.20 -9.04 -1.25
CA GLN A 122 -8.28 -9.55 -0.24
C GLN A 122 -6.95 -9.98 -0.86
N GLU A 123 -6.99 -10.68 -1.99
CA GLU A 123 -5.77 -11.05 -2.71
C GLU A 123 -5.03 -9.81 -3.23
N GLY A 124 -5.76 -8.85 -3.78
CA GLY A 124 -5.19 -7.59 -4.25
C GLY A 124 -4.53 -6.80 -3.13
N ASN A 125 -5.12 -6.82 -1.93
CA ASN A 125 -4.55 -6.15 -0.77
C ASN A 125 -3.22 -6.76 -0.35
N LEU A 126 -3.04 -8.07 -0.49
CA LEU A 126 -1.76 -8.73 -0.24
C LEU A 126 -0.69 -8.24 -1.23
N GLY A 127 -1.08 -8.07 -2.49
CA GLY A 127 -0.19 -7.49 -3.50
C GLY A 127 0.17 -6.05 -3.18
N LEU A 128 -0.79 -5.27 -2.72
CA LEU A 128 -0.56 -3.88 -2.29
C LEU A 128 0.45 -3.81 -1.14
N ILE A 129 0.34 -4.68 -0.16
CA ILE A 129 1.27 -4.74 0.97
C ILE A 129 2.69 -5.00 0.48
N LYS A 130 2.86 -5.94 -0.45
CA LYS A 130 4.17 -6.20 -1.06
C LYS A 130 4.72 -4.99 -1.81
N ALA A 131 3.85 -4.30 -2.54
CA ALA A 131 4.25 -3.09 -3.26
C ALA A 131 4.75 -2.01 -2.28
N VAL A 132 4.05 -1.82 -1.17
CA VAL A 132 4.44 -0.84 -0.14
C VAL A 132 5.81 -1.20 0.44
N GLU A 133 6.04 -2.47 0.73
CA GLU A 133 7.30 -2.93 1.31
C GLU A 133 8.49 -2.76 0.36
N LYS A 134 8.26 -2.92 -0.94
CA LYS A 134 9.32 -2.93 -1.95
C LYS A 134 9.47 -1.63 -2.74
N PHE A 135 8.61 -0.66 -2.47
CA PHE A 135 8.62 0.58 -3.23
C PHE A 135 9.90 1.39 -3.00
N ASP A 136 10.52 1.79 -4.11
CA ASP A 136 11.69 2.67 -4.10
C ASP A 136 11.35 3.93 -4.90
N TYR A 137 11.08 5.02 -4.19
CA TYR A 137 10.70 6.29 -4.80
C TYR A 137 11.82 6.90 -5.64
N THR A 138 13.08 6.50 -5.40
CA THR A 138 14.23 7.03 -6.16
C THR A 138 14.26 6.56 -7.61
N LYS A 139 13.47 5.53 -7.95
CA LYS A 139 13.39 5.01 -9.32
C LYS A 139 12.56 5.88 -10.26
N GLY A 140 11.86 6.89 -9.75
CA GLY A 140 11.20 7.90 -10.58
C GLY A 140 9.78 7.60 -11.05
N TYR A 141 9.21 6.44 -10.75
CA TYR A 141 7.83 6.14 -11.11
C TYR A 141 6.89 6.35 -9.91
N LYS A 142 5.63 6.59 -10.22
CA LYS A 142 4.59 6.76 -9.19
C LYS A 142 4.33 5.45 -8.47
N PHE A 143 3.94 5.56 -7.20
CA PHE A 143 3.59 4.38 -6.42
C PHE A 143 2.44 3.59 -7.08
N SER A 144 1.40 4.26 -7.57
CA SER A 144 0.26 3.61 -8.20
C SER A 144 0.65 2.73 -9.39
N THR A 145 1.60 3.19 -10.21
CA THR A 145 2.11 2.43 -11.34
C THR A 145 2.78 1.13 -10.88
N TYR A 146 3.63 1.25 -9.87
CA TYR A 146 4.34 0.12 -9.29
C TYR A 146 3.38 -0.86 -8.60
N ALA A 147 2.47 -0.33 -7.80
CA ALA A 147 1.50 -1.14 -7.06
C ALA A 147 0.55 -1.90 -7.97
N THR A 148 0.16 -1.32 -9.11
CA THR A 148 -0.73 -1.97 -10.08
C THR A 148 -0.18 -3.33 -10.50
N TRP A 149 1.12 -3.41 -10.77
CA TRP A 149 1.76 -4.67 -11.15
C TRP A 149 1.63 -5.72 -10.04
N TRP A 150 1.95 -5.34 -8.81
CA TRP A 150 1.88 -6.25 -7.66
C TRP A 150 0.45 -6.73 -7.37
N ILE A 151 -0.50 -5.82 -7.48
CA ILE A 151 -1.92 -6.14 -7.25
C ILE A 151 -2.41 -7.13 -8.30
N ARG A 152 -2.08 -6.90 -9.58
CA ARG A 152 -2.45 -7.82 -10.65
C ARG A 152 -1.83 -9.20 -10.46
N GLN A 153 -0.56 -9.25 -10.09
CA GLN A 153 0.12 -10.53 -9.83
C GLN A 153 -0.56 -11.32 -8.72
N ALA A 154 -1.00 -10.63 -7.68
CA ALA A 154 -1.66 -11.28 -6.55
C ALA A 154 -3.06 -11.81 -6.92
N ILE A 155 -3.78 -11.10 -7.79
CA ILE A 155 -5.14 -11.48 -8.20
C ILE A 155 -5.11 -12.60 -9.25
N THR A 156 -4.15 -12.58 -10.14
CA THR A 156 -3.99 -13.58 -11.17
C THR A 156 -3.07 -14.71 -10.73
#